data_f3333d0fa7aaef04832e68bebeddc415
#
_entry.id   f3333d0fa7aaef04832e68bebeddc415
#
_cell.length_a   1.000
_cell.length_b   1.000
_cell.length_c   1.000
_cell.angle_alpha   90.00
_cell.angle_beta   90.00
_cell.angle_gamma   90.00
#
_symmetry.space_group_name_H-M   'P 1'
#
loop_
_entity.id
_entity.type
_entity.pdbx_description
1 polymer ?
#
loop_
_entity_poly.entity_id
_entity_poly.type
_entity_poly.pdbx_seq_one_letter_code
_entity_poly.pdbx_strand_id
1 'polypeptide(L)'
;QVLARVLYDLEKQYSFNLASFVGGVKHNAIPSKAVATMSVRNEDIEAIKTLIKFYEKEYKHEFAIKDPDLTFVVEEIPTPATVYADDTAEALISYLYLAEDGVHSMSQTIEGLVETSDNLAIVSEGTHTIDILVSVRSSNKNSLEYLTKKLLLLADTLGVSATRSGGYPAWEYDKGSKLEEQVIALYNTMSDTPARVNAVHAGLECGLL
;
A
#
# COMPACT_ATOMS: atom_id res chain seq x y z
N GLN A 1 -4.68 4.45 -0.88
CA GLN A 1 -5.97 3.74 -0.85
C GLN A 1 -7.13 4.67 -0.47
N VAL A 2 -7.05 5.47 0.60
CA VAL A 2 -8.17 6.34 1.06
C VAL A 2 -8.71 7.25 -0.04
N LEU A 3 -7.83 7.93 -0.79
CA LEU A 3 -8.25 8.79 -1.91
C LEU A 3 -8.97 7.99 -3.02
N ALA A 4 -8.55 6.76 -3.30
CA ALA A 4 -9.21 5.92 -4.28
C ALA A 4 -10.64 5.53 -3.85
N ARG A 5 -10.87 5.31 -2.54
CA ARG A 5 -12.21 5.05 -1.99
C ARG A 5 -13.13 6.27 -2.23
N VAL A 6 -12.61 7.47 -2.01
CA VAL A 6 -13.36 8.71 -2.29
C VAL A 6 -13.70 8.84 -3.78
N LEU A 7 -12.72 8.61 -4.66
CA LEU A 7 -12.96 8.71 -6.11
C LEU A 7 -13.97 7.66 -6.60
N TYR A 8 -13.87 6.43 -6.12
CA TYR A 8 -14.82 5.37 -6.44
C TYR A 8 -16.26 5.73 -6.06
N ASP A 9 -16.45 6.30 -4.87
CA ASP A 9 -17.78 6.72 -4.40
C ASP A 9 -18.30 7.97 -5.15
N LEU A 10 -17.39 8.87 -5.52
CA LEU A 10 -17.74 10.04 -6.35
C LEU A 10 -18.23 9.64 -7.74
N GLU A 11 -17.55 8.68 -8.38
CA GLU A 11 -17.88 8.17 -9.72
C GLU A 11 -19.29 7.55 -9.79
N LYS A 12 -19.83 7.05 -8.67
CA LYS A 12 -21.21 6.53 -8.60
C LYS A 12 -22.28 7.62 -8.59
N GLN A 13 -21.90 8.86 -8.31
CA GLN A 13 -22.83 9.97 -8.09
C GLN A 13 -22.63 11.12 -9.09
N TYR A 14 -21.40 11.32 -9.56
CA TYR A 14 -21.01 12.41 -10.43
C TYR A 14 -20.17 11.92 -11.60
N SER A 15 -20.34 12.57 -12.75
CA SER A 15 -19.45 12.37 -13.88
C SER A 15 -18.26 13.30 -13.76
N PHE A 16 -17.05 12.76 -13.82
CA PHE A 16 -15.82 13.53 -13.86
C PHE A 16 -14.77 12.86 -14.75
N ASN A 17 -13.80 13.64 -15.21
CA ASN A 17 -12.65 13.11 -15.93
C ASN A 17 -11.41 13.25 -15.05
N LEU A 18 -10.75 12.13 -14.74
CA LEU A 18 -9.50 12.13 -13.97
C LEU A 18 -8.35 12.62 -14.86
N ALA A 19 -7.61 13.61 -14.39
CA ALA A 19 -6.49 14.20 -15.12
C ALA A 19 -5.13 13.79 -14.55
N SER A 20 -5.07 13.49 -13.26
CA SER A 20 -3.85 13.08 -12.58
C SER A 20 -4.16 12.30 -11.32
N PHE A 21 -3.32 11.32 -10.97
CA PHE A 21 -3.31 10.67 -9.67
C PHE A 21 -1.86 10.32 -9.29
N VAL A 22 -1.37 10.92 -8.22
CA VAL A 22 -0.02 10.66 -7.70
C VAL A 22 -0.04 10.45 -6.18
N GLY A 23 0.83 9.61 -5.67
CA GLY A 23 0.93 9.36 -4.23
C GLY A 23 2.15 8.54 -3.85
N GLY A 24 2.61 8.74 -2.61
CA GLY A 24 3.79 8.05 -2.09
C GLY A 24 5.11 8.51 -2.72
N VAL A 25 6.21 8.19 -2.03
CA VAL A 25 7.56 8.60 -2.48
C VAL A 25 8.61 7.51 -2.26
N LYS A 26 8.31 6.49 -1.45
CA LYS A 26 9.23 5.40 -1.11
C LYS A 26 8.50 4.07 -1.09
N HIS A 27 9.13 3.05 -1.67
CA HIS A 27 8.55 1.69 -1.74
C HIS A 27 8.32 1.04 -0.37
N ASN A 28 9.09 1.42 0.63
CA ASN A 28 9.08 0.84 1.98
C ASN A 28 8.48 1.76 3.05
N ALA A 29 7.78 2.80 2.66
CA ALA A 29 7.08 3.71 3.56
C ALA A 29 5.60 3.80 3.20
N ILE A 30 4.74 3.88 4.20
CA ILE A 30 3.32 4.14 4.01
C ILE A 30 3.15 5.53 3.39
N PRO A 31 2.38 5.68 2.30
CA PRO A 31 2.14 6.97 1.67
C PRO A 31 1.48 7.97 2.61
N SER A 32 2.14 9.08 2.88
CA SER A 32 1.60 10.15 3.73
C SER A 32 0.75 11.16 2.96
N LYS A 33 0.80 11.14 1.63
CA LYS A 33 0.06 12.06 0.76
C LYS A 33 -0.28 11.41 -0.57
N ALA A 34 -1.50 11.66 -1.03
CA ALA A 34 -1.92 11.40 -2.40
C ALA A 34 -2.69 12.61 -2.94
N VAL A 35 -2.58 12.85 -4.23
CA VAL A 35 -3.26 13.96 -4.92
C VAL A 35 -3.93 13.40 -6.16
N ALA A 36 -5.20 13.77 -6.37
CA ALA A 36 -5.91 13.54 -7.62
C ALA A 36 -6.37 14.88 -8.18
N THR A 37 -6.22 15.03 -9.49
CA THR A 37 -6.76 16.18 -10.24
C THR A 37 -7.87 15.68 -11.14
N MET A 38 -9.03 16.32 -11.10
CA MET A 38 -10.17 15.94 -11.92
C MET A 38 -10.89 17.15 -12.50
N SER A 39 -11.47 16.98 -13.67
CA SER A 39 -12.38 17.95 -14.28
C SER A 39 -13.81 17.53 -14.02
N VAL A 40 -14.63 18.44 -13.50
CA VAL A 40 -16.03 18.21 -13.14
C VAL A 40 -16.91 19.29 -13.78
N ARG A 41 -18.22 19.06 -13.86
CA ARG A 41 -19.16 20.11 -14.28
C ARG A 41 -19.22 21.21 -13.23
N ASN A 42 -19.29 22.46 -13.67
CA ASN A 42 -19.35 23.61 -12.77
C ASN A 42 -20.52 23.53 -11.77
N GLU A 43 -21.65 22.98 -12.19
CA GLU A 43 -22.85 22.82 -11.35
C GLU A 43 -22.65 21.78 -10.21
N ASP A 44 -21.71 20.86 -10.34
CA ASP A 44 -21.45 19.79 -9.36
C ASP A 44 -20.37 20.19 -8.33
N ILE A 45 -19.60 21.26 -8.55
CA ILE A 45 -18.43 21.62 -7.73
C ILE A 45 -18.79 21.70 -6.24
N GLU A 46 -19.81 22.44 -5.87
CA GLU A 46 -20.18 22.65 -4.46
C GLU A 46 -20.74 21.36 -3.80
N ALA A 47 -21.46 20.55 -4.58
CA ALA A 47 -21.97 19.28 -4.11
C ALA A 47 -20.82 18.29 -3.87
N ILE A 48 -19.85 18.21 -4.78
CA ILE A 48 -18.64 17.37 -4.64
C ILE A 48 -17.80 17.82 -3.43
N LYS A 49 -17.57 19.13 -3.25
CA LYS A 49 -16.87 19.66 -2.06
C LYS A 49 -17.57 19.27 -0.76
N THR A 50 -18.89 19.33 -0.74
CA THR A 50 -19.70 18.96 0.42
C THR A 50 -19.54 17.46 0.72
N LEU A 51 -19.58 16.62 -0.31
CA LEU A 51 -19.42 15.17 -0.18
C LEU A 51 -17.99 14.79 0.28
N ILE A 52 -16.96 15.47 -0.23
CA ILE A 52 -15.57 15.27 0.22
C ILE A 52 -15.40 15.63 1.70
N LYS A 53 -16.04 16.70 2.17
CA LYS A 53 -16.05 17.07 3.61
C LYS A 53 -16.77 16.03 4.46
N PHE A 54 -17.82 15.43 3.95
CA PHE A 54 -18.48 14.31 4.61
C PHE A 54 -17.52 13.12 4.74
N TYR A 55 -16.85 12.70 3.65
CA TYR A 55 -15.86 11.60 3.69
C TYR A 55 -14.67 11.93 4.60
N GLU A 56 -14.20 13.17 4.63
CA GLU A 56 -13.15 13.58 5.56
C GLU A 56 -13.55 13.27 7.01
N LYS A 57 -14.78 13.61 7.39
CA LYS A 57 -15.28 13.34 8.75
C LYS A 57 -15.36 11.84 9.03
N GLU A 58 -15.90 11.06 8.09
CA GLU A 58 -16.04 9.61 8.25
C GLU A 58 -14.68 8.92 8.37
N TYR A 59 -13.72 9.28 7.51
CA TYR A 59 -12.37 8.70 7.56
C TYR A 59 -11.55 9.18 8.75
N LYS A 60 -11.71 10.42 9.22
CA LYS A 60 -11.14 10.85 10.50
C LYS A 60 -11.64 10.01 11.66
N HIS A 61 -12.87 9.58 11.64
CA HIS A 61 -13.40 8.66 12.64
C HIS A 61 -12.82 7.24 12.49
N GLU A 62 -12.78 6.71 11.28
CA GLU A 62 -12.23 5.38 10.97
C GLU A 62 -10.75 5.28 11.37
N PHE A 63 -9.96 6.31 11.07
CA PHE A 63 -8.51 6.32 11.27
C PHE A 63 -8.06 7.08 12.54
N ALA A 64 -8.97 7.43 13.45
CA ALA A 64 -8.70 8.29 14.60
C ALA A 64 -7.50 7.87 15.47
N ILE A 65 -7.20 6.56 15.54
CA ILE A 65 -6.08 6.03 16.32
C ILE A 65 -4.81 5.90 15.48
N LYS A 66 -4.95 5.47 14.21
CA LYS A 66 -3.80 5.17 13.37
C LYS A 66 -3.26 6.38 12.63
N ASP A 67 -4.14 7.32 12.28
CA ASP A 67 -3.82 8.52 11.51
C ASP A 67 -4.71 9.70 11.94
N PRO A 68 -4.50 10.23 13.17
CA PRO A 68 -5.33 11.30 13.73
C PRO A 68 -5.25 12.62 12.94
N ASP A 69 -4.18 12.82 12.17
CA ASP A 69 -3.92 14.03 11.39
C ASP A 69 -4.44 13.95 9.94
N LEU A 70 -5.19 12.88 9.60
CA LEU A 70 -5.78 12.73 8.28
C LEU A 70 -6.61 13.98 7.90
N THR A 71 -6.32 14.56 6.75
CA THR A 71 -7.04 15.74 6.23
C THR A 71 -7.26 15.63 4.73
N PHE A 72 -8.39 16.20 4.26
CA PHE A 72 -8.68 16.35 2.85
C PHE A 72 -8.66 17.84 2.49
N VAL A 73 -7.86 18.18 1.48
CA VAL A 73 -7.78 19.54 0.94
C VAL A 73 -8.34 19.52 -0.47
N VAL A 74 -9.28 20.42 -0.76
CA VAL A 74 -9.86 20.60 -2.09
C VAL A 74 -9.52 21.99 -2.57
N GLU A 75 -8.89 22.07 -3.75
CA GLU A 75 -8.49 23.31 -4.39
C GLU A 75 -9.07 23.37 -5.80
N GLU A 76 -9.61 24.54 -6.17
CA GLU A 76 -9.96 24.81 -7.55
C GLU A 76 -8.73 25.30 -8.31
N ILE A 77 -8.47 24.66 -9.44
CA ILE A 77 -7.36 24.98 -10.33
C ILE A 77 -7.89 25.22 -11.76
N PRO A 78 -7.12 25.83 -12.65
CA PRO A 78 -7.47 25.91 -14.06
C PRO A 78 -7.75 24.51 -14.64
N THR A 79 -8.70 24.42 -15.56
CA THR A 79 -9.07 23.16 -16.22
C THR A 79 -7.83 22.50 -16.82
N PRO A 80 -7.55 21.23 -16.50
CA PRO A 80 -6.43 20.49 -17.08
C PRO A 80 -6.52 20.41 -18.61
N ALA A 81 -5.40 20.51 -19.30
CA ALA A 81 -5.36 20.43 -20.76
C ALA A 81 -5.61 18.99 -21.26
N THR A 82 -5.32 17.99 -20.44
CA THR A 82 -5.49 16.56 -20.76
C THR A 82 -6.10 15.84 -19.57
N VAL A 83 -6.80 14.77 -19.86
CA VAL A 83 -7.35 13.84 -18.88
C VAL A 83 -6.99 12.42 -19.30
N TYR A 84 -7.06 11.48 -18.38
CA TYR A 84 -6.92 10.06 -18.71
C TYR A 84 -8.08 9.61 -19.60
N ALA A 85 -7.85 8.59 -20.43
CA ALA A 85 -8.94 7.88 -21.07
C ALA A 85 -9.83 7.21 -19.99
N ASP A 86 -11.13 7.09 -20.28
CA ASP A 86 -12.12 6.61 -19.31
C ASP A 86 -11.78 5.21 -18.79
N ASP A 87 -11.37 4.30 -19.69
CA ASP A 87 -10.94 2.94 -19.35
C ASP A 87 -9.68 2.93 -18.44
N THR A 88 -8.76 3.84 -18.66
CA THR A 88 -7.55 4.00 -17.84
C THR A 88 -7.89 4.54 -16.45
N ALA A 89 -8.77 5.53 -16.36
CA ALA A 89 -9.22 6.08 -15.09
C ALA A 89 -10.00 5.03 -14.27
N GLU A 90 -10.92 4.30 -14.91
CA GLU A 90 -11.69 3.22 -14.29
C GLU A 90 -10.79 2.09 -13.78
N ALA A 91 -9.83 1.64 -14.60
CA ALA A 91 -8.88 0.60 -14.21
C ALA A 91 -7.99 1.06 -13.04
N LEU A 92 -7.51 2.31 -13.06
CA LEU A 92 -6.70 2.89 -11.98
C LEU A 92 -7.48 2.95 -10.67
N ILE A 93 -8.67 3.55 -10.67
CA ILE A 93 -9.51 3.70 -9.47
C ILE A 93 -9.87 2.30 -8.94
N SER A 94 -10.28 1.39 -9.82
CA SER A 94 -10.64 0.01 -9.46
C SER A 94 -9.47 -0.75 -8.86
N TYR A 95 -8.27 -0.67 -9.45
CA TYR A 95 -7.08 -1.31 -8.90
C TYR A 95 -6.74 -0.77 -7.51
N LEU A 96 -6.68 0.55 -7.34
CA LEU A 96 -6.35 1.20 -6.08
C LEU A 96 -7.41 0.96 -4.98
N TYR A 97 -8.67 0.72 -5.38
CA TYR A 97 -9.76 0.39 -4.46
C TYR A 97 -9.71 -1.07 -4.00
N LEU A 98 -9.48 -2.01 -4.94
CA LEU A 98 -9.53 -3.45 -4.71
C LEU A 98 -8.21 -4.03 -4.19
N ALA A 99 -7.08 -3.41 -4.52
CA ALA A 99 -5.79 -3.81 -3.98
C ALA A 99 -5.80 -3.63 -2.46
N GLU A 100 -5.60 -4.72 -1.75
CA GLU A 100 -5.44 -4.67 -0.30
C GLU A 100 -4.15 -3.93 0.05
N ASP A 101 -4.08 -3.38 1.27
CA ASP A 101 -2.94 -2.60 1.76
C ASP A 101 -2.82 -2.77 3.27
N GLY A 102 -1.66 -3.23 3.73
CA GLY A 102 -1.38 -3.41 5.14
C GLY A 102 -1.06 -4.84 5.55
N VAL A 103 -1.50 -5.23 6.74
CA VAL A 103 -1.21 -6.54 7.34
C VAL A 103 -2.25 -7.58 6.91
N HIS A 104 -1.79 -8.66 6.29
CA HIS A 104 -2.62 -9.81 5.87
C HIS A 104 -2.61 -10.95 6.87
N SER A 105 -1.44 -11.23 7.47
CA SER A 105 -1.33 -12.27 8.51
C SER A 105 -0.26 -11.93 9.55
N MET A 106 -0.51 -12.41 10.76
CA MET A 106 0.45 -12.40 11.85
C MET A 106 1.17 -13.73 11.94
N SER A 107 2.39 -13.73 12.45
CA SER A 107 3.18 -14.95 12.67
C SER A 107 2.45 -15.90 13.61
N GLN A 108 2.41 -17.18 13.26
CA GLN A 108 1.83 -18.22 14.10
C GLN A 108 2.79 -18.70 15.21
N THR A 109 4.07 -18.34 15.10
CA THR A 109 5.12 -18.80 16.02
C THR A 109 5.68 -17.71 16.90
N ILE A 110 5.59 -16.44 16.48
CA ILE A 110 6.13 -15.29 17.20
C ILE A 110 5.01 -14.29 17.43
N GLU A 111 4.60 -14.13 18.66
CA GLU A 111 3.53 -13.21 19.05
C GLU A 111 3.87 -11.76 18.69
N GLY A 112 2.91 -11.03 18.14
CA GLY A 112 3.07 -9.63 17.76
C GLY A 112 3.87 -9.36 16.48
N LEU A 113 4.46 -10.40 15.85
CA LEU A 113 5.18 -10.25 14.60
C LEU A 113 4.25 -10.34 13.40
N VAL A 114 4.35 -9.39 12.47
CA VAL A 114 3.69 -9.49 11.17
C VAL A 114 4.40 -10.55 10.33
N GLU A 115 3.62 -11.49 9.75
CA GLU A 115 4.13 -12.49 8.81
C GLU A 115 4.06 -11.97 7.39
N THR A 116 2.86 -11.55 6.96
CA THR A 116 2.60 -11.12 5.58
C THR A 116 1.95 -9.75 5.56
N SER A 117 2.48 -8.87 4.76
CA SER A 117 1.92 -7.53 4.52
C SER A 117 2.22 -7.06 3.11
N ASP A 118 1.47 -6.06 2.66
CA ASP A 118 1.84 -5.26 1.51
C ASP A 118 1.73 -3.77 1.81
N ASN A 119 2.23 -2.97 0.89
CA ASN A 119 2.17 -1.52 0.92
C ASN A 119 1.93 -1.03 -0.50
N LEU A 120 0.77 -0.41 -0.73
CA LEU A 120 0.47 0.33 -1.96
C LEU A 120 1.29 1.61 -1.94
N ALA A 121 2.57 1.49 -2.31
CA ALA A 121 3.61 2.42 -1.92
C ALA A 121 3.67 3.69 -2.76
N ILE A 122 3.57 3.55 -4.09
CA ILE A 122 3.76 4.68 -5.00
C ILE A 122 2.77 4.57 -6.16
N VAL A 123 2.15 5.69 -6.50
CA VAL A 123 1.51 5.91 -7.79
C VAL A 123 2.19 7.10 -8.44
N SER A 124 2.74 6.90 -9.61
CA SER A 124 3.49 7.91 -10.36
C SER A 124 3.09 7.93 -11.82
N GLU A 125 3.29 9.09 -12.46
CA GLU A 125 3.00 9.30 -13.86
C GLU A 125 4.28 9.33 -14.67
N GLY A 126 4.34 8.51 -15.71
CA GLY A 126 5.33 8.58 -16.76
C GLY A 126 4.83 9.43 -17.95
N THR A 127 5.56 9.42 -19.05
CA THR A 127 5.16 10.17 -20.26
C THR A 127 3.84 9.67 -20.87
N HIS A 128 3.61 8.36 -20.82
CA HIS A 128 2.41 7.70 -21.39
C HIS A 128 1.91 6.55 -20.51
N THR A 129 2.35 6.48 -19.26
CA THR A 129 2.01 5.43 -18.31
C THR A 129 1.63 6.00 -16.97
N ILE A 130 0.86 5.21 -16.22
CA ILE A 130 0.66 5.39 -14.79
C ILE A 130 1.24 4.14 -14.15
N ASP A 131 2.24 4.33 -13.30
CA ASP A 131 2.94 3.23 -12.67
C ASP A 131 2.51 3.10 -11.21
N ILE A 132 2.08 1.89 -10.83
CA ILE A 132 1.71 1.56 -9.45
C ILE A 132 2.75 0.60 -8.90
N LEU A 133 3.37 0.97 -7.78
CA LEU A 133 4.31 0.11 -7.09
C LEU A 133 3.72 -0.38 -5.78
N VAL A 134 3.58 -1.71 -5.68
CA VAL A 134 3.16 -2.41 -4.46
C VAL A 134 4.34 -3.20 -3.91
N SER A 135 4.68 -2.97 -2.65
CA SER A 135 5.75 -3.70 -1.96
C SER A 135 5.16 -4.81 -1.11
N VAL A 136 5.40 -6.07 -1.48
CA VAL A 136 4.88 -7.25 -0.76
C VAL A 136 5.98 -7.84 0.10
N ARG A 137 5.66 -8.23 1.33
CA ARG A 137 6.58 -8.87 2.27
C ARG A 137 5.91 -10.06 2.96
N SER A 138 6.66 -11.13 3.11
CA SER A 138 6.28 -12.27 3.95
C SER A 138 7.50 -13.05 4.38
N SER A 139 7.52 -13.55 5.61
CA SER A 139 8.47 -14.55 6.06
C SER A 139 8.11 -15.95 5.54
N ASN A 140 6.86 -16.18 5.13
CA ASN A 140 6.39 -17.44 4.55
C ASN A 140 6.37 -17.37 3.03
N LYS A 141 7.06 -18.32 2.37
CA LYS A 141 7.17 -18.36 0.91
C LYS A 141 5.82 -18.52 0.20
N ASN A 142 4.96 -19.39 0.71
CA ASN A 142 3.66 -19.64 0.07
C ASN A 142 2.73 -18.43 0.19
N SER A 143 2.73 -17.77 1.34
CA SER A 143 1.97 -16.54 1.56
C SER A 143 2.46 -15.41 0.66
N LEU A 144 3.78 -15.25 0.50
CA LEU A 144 4.38 -14.30 -0.43
C LEU A 144 3.92 -14.54 -1.88
N GLU A 145 4.01 -15.78 -2.33
CA GLU A 145 3.59 -16.17 -3.69
C GLU A 145 2.09 -15.98 -3.90
N TYR A 146 1.27 -16.34 -2.92
CA TYR A 146 -0.17 -16.18 -2.99
C TYR A 146 -0.58 -14.72 -3.13
N LEU A 147 -0.08 -13.84 -2.25
CA LEU A 147 -0.41 -12.42 -2.29
C LEU A 147 0.09 -11.75 -3.58
N THR A 148 1.32 -12.09 -4.00
CA THR A 148 1.86 -11.58 -5.28
C THR A 148 0.98 -11.98 -6.46
N LYS A 149 0.59 -13.26 -6.54
CA LYS A 149 -0.29 -13.75 -7.62
C LYS A 149 -1.67 -13.12 -7.58
N LYS A 150 -2.22 -12.84 -6.40
CA LYS A 150 -3.50 -12.15 -6.24
C LYS A 150 -3.46 -10.74 -6.83
N LEU A 151 -2.40 -9.98 -6.54
CA LEU A 151 -2.20 -8.63 -7.11
C LEU A 151 -2.00 -8.65 -8.64
N LEU A 152 -1.24 -9.62 -9.14
CA LEU A 152 -1.05 -9.80 -10.59
C LEU A 152 -2.36 -10.19 -11.28
N LEU A 153 -3.16 -11.08 -10.69
CA LEU A 153 -4.46 -11.49 -11.21
C LEU A 153 -5.45 -10.31 -11.23
N LEU A 154 -5.43 -9.48 -10.19
CA LEU A 154 -6.25 -8.26 -10.14
C LEU A 154 -5.90 -7.33 -11.30
N ALA A 155 -4.60 -7.09 -11.54
CA ALA A 155 -4.14 -6.27 -12.66
C ALA A 155 -4.59 -6.85 -14.01
N ASP A 156 -4.39 -8.15 -14.23
CA ASP A 156 -4.82 -8.85 -15.45
C ASP A 156 -6.33 -8.74 -15.68
N THR A 157 -7.13 -8.90 -14.61
CA THR A 157 -8.60 -8.79 -14.67
C THR A 157 -9.06 -7.39 -15.09
N LEU A 158 -8.29 -6.36 -14.73
CA LEU A 158 -8.55 -4.97 -15.08
C LEU A 158 -7.86 -4.54 -16.40
N GLY A 159 -7.23 -5.45 -17.12
CA GLY A 159 -6.50 -5.15 -18.36
C GLY A 159 -5.21 -4.35 -18.15
N VAL A 160 -4.66 -4.36 -16.94
CA VAL A 160 -3.44 -3.63 -16.57
C VAL A 160 -2.24 -4.56 -16.63
N SER A 161 -1.17 -4.13 -17.27
CA SER A 161 0.10 -4.88 -17.28
C SER A 161 0.77 -4.83 -15.90
N ALA A 162 1.15 -5.98 -15.38
CA ALA A 162 1.85 -6.06 -14.11
C ALA A 162 3.02 -7.04 -14.16
N THR A 163 4.10 -6.71 -13.46
CA THR A 163 5.29 -7.55 -13.37
C THR A 163 5.79 -7.61 -11.93
N ARG A 164 6.38 -8.74 -11.58
CA ARG A 164 7.13 -8.88 -10.33
C ARG A 164 8.60 -8.58 -10.58
N SER A 165 9.20 -7.77 -9.73
CA SER A 165 10.65 -7.46 -9.80
C SER A 165 11.26 -7.39 -8.40
N GLY A 166 12.56 -7.65 -8.33
CA GLY A 166 13.35 -7.52 -7.09
C GLY A 166 12.93 -8.51 -6.00
N GLY A 167 13.44 -8.28 -4.82
CA GLY A 167 13.01 -8.94 -3.58
C GLY A 167 14.09 -9.78 -2.91
N TYR A 168 13.87 -10.02 -1.63
CA TYR A 168 14.59 -11.01 -0.82
C TYR A 168 13.71 -12.26 -0.72
N PRO A 169 14.29 -13.45 -0.67
CA PRO A 169 13.55 -14.68 -0.39
C PRO A 169 12.90 -14.59 0.99
N ALA A 170 11.78 -15.29 1.14
CA ALA A 170 11.17 -15.47 2.44
C ALA A 170 12.13 -16.22 3.37
N TRP A 171 12.23 -15.79 4.62
CA TRP A 171 13.05 -16.45 5.63
C TRP A 171 12.18 -16.83 6.81
N GLU A 172 11.76 -18.09 6.82
CA GLU A 172 10.94 -18.65 7.89
C GLU A 172 11.78 -18.88 9.14
N TYR A 173 11.20 -18.56 10.32
CA TYR A 173 11.86 -18.83 11.59
C TYR A 173 11.93 -20.34 11.87
N ASP A 174 13.15 -20.85 12.02
CA ASP A 174 13.40 -22.23 12.43
C ASP A 174 13.47 -22.34 13.95
N LYS A 175 12.34 -22.73 14.56
CA LYS A 175 12.26 -22.93 16.00
C LYS A 175 13.10 -24.17 16.41
N GLY A 176 14.19 -23.95 17.11
CA GLY A 176 15.13 -24.99 17.53
C GLY A 176 16.39 -25.04 16.67
N SER A 177 16.71 -23.95 16.00
CA SER A 177 17.96 -23.78 15.28
C SER A 177 19.15 -23.95 16.22
N LYS A 178 19.98 -24.97 15.93
CA LYS A 178 21.24 -25.22 16.70
C LYS A 178 22.19 -24.04 16.64
N LEU A 179 22.18 -23.27 15.53
CA LEU A 179 23.00 -22.08 15.38
C LEU A 179 22.54 -20.99 16.35
N GLU A 180 21.23 -20.76 16.46
CA GLU A 180 20.67 -19.80 17.40
C GLU A 180 21.05 -20.16 18.83
N GLU A 181 20.89 -21.42 19.25
CA GLU A 181 21.26 -21.90 20.57
C GLU A 181 22.76 -21.67 20.87
N GLN A 182 23.63 -21.96 19.91
CA GLN A 182 25.08 -21.76 20.04
C GLN A 182 25.45 -20.28 20.14
N VAL A 183 24.84 -19.42 19.33
CA VAL A 183 25.07 -17.97 19.36
C VAL A 183 24.61 -17.39 20.69
N ILE A 184 23.45 -17.76 21.20
CA ILE A 184 22.93 -17.31 22.50
C ILE A 184 23.87 -17.76 23.60
N ALA A 185 24.29 -19.04 23.61
CA ALA A 185 25.22 -19.59 24.62
C ALA A 185 26.54 -18.82 24.61
N LEU A 186 27.13 -18.61 23.44
CA LEU A 186 28.40 -17.90 23.29
C LEU A 186 28.24 -16.42 23.76
N TYR A 187 27.19 -15.71 23.35
CA TYR A 187 26.95 -14.34 23.76
C TYR A 187 26.88 -14.23 25.29
N ASN A 188 26.16 -15.12 25.94
CA ASN A 188 26.01 -15.13 27.40
C ASN A 188 27.32 -15.44 28.15
N THR A 189 28.33 -15.99 27.48
CA THR A 189 29.68 -16.13 28.07
C THR A 189 30.52 -14.85 27.94
N MET A 190 30.16 -13.96 27.03
CA MET A 190 30.92 -12.76 26.69
C MET A 190 30.29 -11.47 27.26
N SER A 191 29.05 -11.53 27.74
CA SER A 191 28.27 -10.39 28.21
C SER A 191 27.62 -10.65 29.55
N ASP A 192 27.64 -9.64 30.42
CA ASP A 192 26.92 -9.67 31.71
C ASP A 192 25.39 -9.56 31.56
N THR A 193 24.91 -9.17 30.38
CA THR A 193 23.48 -9.09 30.05
C THR A 193 23.05 -10.27 29.19
N PRO A 194 21.94 -10.96 29.52
CA PRO A 194 21.45 -12.07 28.73
C PRO A 194 21.15 -11.66 27.28
N ALA A 195 21.45 -12.57 26.33
CA ALA A 195 21.07 -12.39 24.94
C ALA A 195 19.56 -12.18 24.79
N ARG A 196 19.17 -11.27 23.92
CA ARG A 196 17.78 -11.05 23.54
C ARG A 196 17.61 -11.42 22.08
N VAL A 197 16.71 -12.35 21.79
CA VAL A 197 16.33 -12.74 20.45
C VAL A 197 15.10 -11.93 20.03
N ASN A 198 15.22 -11.21 18.91
CA ASN A 198 14.13 -10.45 18.36
C ASN A 198 13.95 -10.83 16.89
N ALA A 199 12.70 -10.88 16.45
CA ALA A 199 12.35 -11.01 15.05
C ALA A 199 11.90 -9.67 14.50
N VAL A 200 12.21 -9.38 13.24
CA VAL A 200 11.82 -8.16 12.55
C VAL A 200 11.15 -8.49 11.22
N HIS A 201 10.13 -7.72 10.86
CA HIS A 201 9.45 -7.85 9.57
C HIS A 201 10.23 -7.06 8.49
N ALA A 202 11.42 -7.54 8.16
CA ALA A 202 12.32 -6.91 7.19
C ALA A 202 13.10 -7.98 6.40
N GLY A 203 13.50 -7.65 5.16
CA GLY A 203 14.46 -8.46 4.41
C GLY A 203 15.86 -8.25 4.98
N LEU A 204 16.55 -9.35 5.22
CA LEU A 204 17.95 -9.36 5.67
C LEU A 204 18.81 -10.11 4.65
N GLU A 205 20.06 -9.68 4.50
CA GLU A 205 21.03 -10.30 3.60
C GLU A 205 21.26 -11.79 3.91
N CYS A 206 21.15 -12.16 5.19
CA CYS A 206 21.27 -13.56 5.61
C CYS A 206 20.22 -14.49 4.98
N GLY A 207 19.10 -13.97 4.52
CA GLY A 207 18.09 -14.74 3.77
C GLY A 207 18.55 -15.14 2.36
N LEU A 208 19.71 -14.63 1.89
CA LEU A 208 20.32 -14.96 0.60
C LEU A 208 21.40 -16.05 0.72
N LEU A 209 21.79 -16.40 1.92
CA LEU A 209 22.81 -17.42 2.22
C LEU A 209 22.16 -18.79 2.43
#